data_2a29346cadcf162f7947600eca4399cb
#
_entry.id   2a29346cadcf162f7947600eca4399cb
#
_cell.length_a   1.000
_cell.length_b   1.000
_cell.length_c   1.000
_cell.angle_alpha   90.00
_cell.angle_beta   90.00
_cell.angle_gamma   90.00
#
_symmetry.space_group_name_H-M   'P 1'
#
loop_
_entity.id
_entity.type
_entity.pdbx_description
1 polymer ?
#
loop_
_entity_poly.entity_id
_entity_poly.type
_entity_poly.pdbx_seq_one_letter_code
_entity_poly.pdbx_strand_id
1 'polypeptide(L)'
;VERMHVALAQLNIQFGDPDANYEQIEVAIQRAAEQTVDVIVLPEMWNTGYALTRLNVLADDDGQRTLQLLSKLARQFCVNIVGGSVAVARDGHYYNEMLVVDRQGQLLSRYDKVHRFGLMAEDRYITAGETENVFELDGTVAMGAICYDIRFPEWLRKQAARGPQVIFVSAEWPTVRQMQWRLLLQARAIENQAFVVAVNRVGSDPDNQFGGQSLVINPLGQIVAIGGAHAQLITAELDLTQVDQVRGQIPVFEDRRPELY
;
A
#
# COMPACT_ATOMS: atom_id res chain seq x y z
N VAL A 1 -15.88 -11.50 -6.93
CA VAL A 1 -15.42 -12.31 -5.78
C VAL A 1 -16.11 -11.79 -4.53
N GLU A 2 -16.74 -12.67 -3.74
CA GLU A 2 -17.42 -12.27 -2.50
C GLU A 2 -16.47 -12.18 -1.30
N ARG A 3 -15.35 -12.90 -1.36
CA ARG A 3 -14.33 -12.94 -0.30
C ARG A 3 -12.95 -12.79 -0.88
N MET A 4 -12.09 -12.11 -0.14
CA MET A 4 -10.68 -11.91 -0.50
C MET A 4 -9.81 -12.16 0.75
N HIS A 5 -8.85 -13.05 0.65
CA HIS A 5 -7.87 -13.31 1.70
C HIS A 5 -6.63 -12.46 1.44
N VAL A 6 -6.23 -11.66 2.40
CA VAL A 6 -5.08 -10.76 2.29
C VAL A 6 -3.98 -11.11 3.29
N ALA A 7 -2.72 -10.90 2.89
CA ALA A 7 -1.57 -10.93 3.78
C ALA A 7 -0.81 -9.61 3.72
N LEU A 8 -0.56 -9.02 4.88
CA LEU A 8 0.23 -7.80 5.04
C LEU A 8 1.62 -8.19 5.53
N ALA A 9 2.63 -7.89 4.72
CA ALA A 9 4.03 -8.15 5.07
C ALA A 9 4.60 -6.99 5.88
N GLN A 10 4.43 -7.01 7.20
CA GLN A 10 5.00 -6.04 8.11
C GLN A 10 6.48 -6.36 8.35
N LEU A 11 7.37 -5.64 7.71
CA LEU A 11 8.80 -5.96 7.64
C LEU A 11 9.67 -4.88 8.29
N ASN A 12 10.87 -5.29 8.71
CA ASN A 12 11.94 -4.38 9.10
C ASN A 12 12.83 -4.10 7.88
N ILE A 13 12.62 -2.97 7.25
CA ILE A 13 13.36 -2.57 6.03
C ILE A 13 14.78 -2.17 6.39
N GLN A 14 15.77 -2.72 5.68
CA GLN A 14 17.18 -2.38 5.87
C GLN A 14 17.50 -1.06 5.15
N PHE A 15 17.86 -0.04 5.92
CA PHE A 15 18.15 1.30 5.41
C PHE A 15 19.34 1.31 4.45
N GLY A 16 19.09 1.64 3.19
CA GLY A 16 20.11 1.77 2.14
C GLY A 16 20.78 0.45 1.71
N ASP A 17 20.10 -0.68 1.91
CA ASP A 17 20.56 -2.01 1.49
C ASP A 17 19.52 -2.71 0.60
N PRO A 18 19.49 -2.37 -0.71
CA PRO A 18 18.53 -2.99 -1.63
C PRO A 18 18.65 -4.51 -1.70
N ASP A 19 19.85 -5.07 -1.74
CA ASP A 19 20.02 -6.51 -1.93
C ASP A 19 19.42 -7.31 -0.78
N ALA A 20 19.70 -6.92 0.46
CA ALA A 20 19.08 -7.53 1.64
C ALA A 20 17.54 -7.37 1.63
N ASN A 21 17.05 -6.22 1.17
CA ASN A 21 15.60 -5.96 1.10
C ASN A 21 14.92 -6.82 0.02
N TYR A 22 15.50 -6.96 -1.17
CA TYR A 22 14.95 -7.82 -2.21
C TYR A 22 14.89 -9.29 -1.76
N GLU A 23 15.92 -9.79 -1.08
CA GLU A 23 15.93 -11.15 -0.49
C GLU A 23 14.83 -11.30 0.56
N GLN A 24 14.69 -10.31 1.45
CA GLN A 24 13.64 -10.30 2.48
C GLN A 24 12.23 -10.33 1.87
N ILE A 25 11.99 -9.57 0.80
CA ILE A 25 10.71 -9.54 0.10
C ILE A 25 10.40 -10.88 -0.55
N GLU A 26 11.36 -11.53 -1.20
CA GLU A 26 11.16 -12.86 -1.79
C GLU A 26 10.73 -13.88 -0.72
N VAL A 27 11.41 -13.89 0.43
CA VAL A 27 11.05 -14.75 1.58
C VAL A 27 9.67 -14.41 2.15
N ALA A 28 9.34 -13.14 2.27
CA ALA A 28 8.05 -12.70 2.80
C ALA A 28 6.88 -13.10 1.89
N ILE A 29 7.02 -12.95 0.58
CA ILE A 29 6.02 -13.37 -0.40
C ILE A 29 5.84 -14.87 -0.37
N GLN A 30 6.93 -15.65 -0.34
CA GLN A 30 6.86 -17.10 -0.24
C GLN A 30 6.08 -17.55 1.00
N ARG A 31 6.42 -17.01 2.18
CA ARG A 31 5.72 -17.33 3.43
C ARG A 31 4.25 -16.92 3.43
N ALA A 32 3.93 -15.77 2.82
CA ALA A 32 2.55 -15.32 2.70
C ALA A 32 1.74 -16.24 1.78
N ALA A 33 2.31 -16.69 0.68
CA ALA A 33 1.69 -17.62 -0.27
C ALA A 33 1.35 -18.97 0.38
N GLU A 34 2.13 -19.43 1.36
CA GLU A 34 1.86 -20.64 2.14
C GLU A 34 0.57 -20.53 2.99
N GLN A 35 0.07 -19.31 3.22
CA GLN A 35 -1.17 -19.06 3.98
C GLN A 35 -2.43 -19.09 3.10
N THR A 36 -2.33 -19.48 1.84
CA THR A 36 -3.47 -19.54 0.89
C THR A 36 -4.20 -18.19 0.79
N VAL A 37 -3.47 -17.14 0.46
CA VAL A 37 -4.01 -15.79 0.31
C VAL A 37 -4.21 -15.43 -1.16
N ASP A 38 -5.12 -14.49 -1.43
CA ASP A 38 -5.40 -13.96 -2.77
C ASP A 38 -4.50 -12.78 -3.12
N VAL A 39 -4.17 -11.96 -2.11
CA VAL A 39 -3.39 -10.72 -2.29
C VAL A 39 -2.35 -10.58 -1.18
N ILE A 40 -1.12 -10.27 -1.57
CA ILE A 40 -0.02 -9.91 -0.67
C ILE A 40 0.25 -8.42 -0.80
N VAL A 41 0.39 -7.73 0.35
CA VAL A 41 0.63 -6.28 0.40
C VAL A 41 1.99 -6.01 1.05
N LEU A 42 2.83 -5.22 0.37
CA LEU A 42 4.17 -4.87 0.79
C LEU A 42 4.24 -3.42 1.32
N PRO A 43 5.23 -3.07 2.17
CA PRO A 43 5.37 -1.72 2.73
C PRO A 43 5.91 -0.70 1.72
N GLU A 44 6.02 0.57 2.16
CA GLU A 44 6.56 1.68 1.38
C GLU A 44 8.08 1.62 1.28
N MET A 45 8.65 2.10 0.15
CA MET A 45 10.09 2.31 -0.09
C MET A 45 10.95 1.11 0.34
N TRP A 46 10.42 -0.09 0.22
CA TRP A 46 11.04 -1.26 0.82
C TRP A 46 12.38 -1.64 0.19
N ASN A 47 12.71 -1.18 -1.02
CA ASN A 47 14.00 -1.47 -1.63
C ASN A 47 15.14 -0.69 -0.98
N THR A 48 14.93 0.56 -0.56
CA THR A 48 15.99 1.45 -0.07
C THR A 48 15.76 1.99 1.34
N GLY A 49 14.53 1.90 1.87
CA GLY A 49 14.09 2.79 2.92
C GLY A 49 14.19 4.24 2.46
N TYR A 50 14.12 5.18 3.39
CA TYR A 50 14.27 6.62 3.08
C TYR A 50 15.74 7.06 2.98
N ALA A 51 16.61 6.22 2.37
CA ALA A 51 18.01 6.57 2.08
C ALA A 51 18.12 7.56 0.89
N LEU A 52 17.37 8.66 0.95
CA LEU A 52 17.09 9.57 -0.17
C LEU A 52 18.34 10.24 -0.74
N THR A 53 19.36 10.48 0.08
CA THR A 53 20.63 11.08 -0.37
C THR A 53 21.48 10.17 -1.25
N ARG A 54 21.10 8.89 -1.36
CA ARG A 54 21.84 7.86 -2.11
C ARG A 54 21.04 7.26 -3.27
N LEU A 55 19.93 7.89 -3.67
CA LEU A 55 19.05 7.37 -4.74
C LEU A 55 19.78 7.20 -6.07
N ASN A 56 20.80 8.01 -6.36
CA ASN A 56 21.61 7.91 -7.56
C ASN A 56 22.34 6.56 -7.72
N VAL A 57 22.48 5.80 -6.64
CA VAL A 57 23.10 4.47 -6.65
C VAL A 57 22.20 3.36 -6.16
N LEU A 58 21.09 3.69 -5.48
CA LEU A 58 20.21 2.71 -4.83
C LEU A 58 18.88 2.51 -5.54
N ALA A 59 18.40 3.52 -6.27
CA ALA A 59 17.07 3.42 -6.92
C ALA A 59 17.06 2.36 -8.02
N ASP A 60 15.92 1.71 -8.18
CA ASP A 60 15.67 0.73 -9.23
C ASP A 60 15.49 1.45 -10.57
N ASP A 61 16.24 1.05 -11.59
CA ASP A 61 16.18 1.62 -12.93
C ASP A 61 14.83 1.28 -13.58
N ASP A 62 13.99 2.28 -13.76
CA ASP A 62 12.61 2.18 -14.25
C ASP A 62 11.75 1.12 -13.53
N GLY A 63 12.10 0.76 -12.29
CA GLY A 63 11.42 -0.27 -11.51
C GLY A 63 11.54 -1.68 -12.09
N GLN A 64 12.51 -1.91 -12.96
CA GLN A 64 12.64 -3.18 -13.71
C GLN A 64 12.95 -4.37 -12.82
N ARG A 65 13.90 -4.21 -11.88
CA ARG A 65 14.27 -5.28 -10.93
C ARG A 65 13.05 -5.68 -10.08
N THR A 66 12.33 -4.69 -9.59
CA THR A 66 11.10 -4.89 -8.80
C THR A 66 10.03 -5.60 -9.62
N LEU A 67 9.72 -5.09 -10.80
CA LEU A 67 8.70 -5.68 -11.65
C LEU A 67 9.03 -7.14 -12.03
N GLN A 68 10.28 -7.43 -12.38
CA GLN A 68 10.73 -8.78 -12.68
C GLN A 68 10.54 -9.73 -11.49
N LEU A 69 10.93 -9.30 -10.28
CA LEU A 69 10.77 -10.10 -9.07
C LEU A 69 9.29 -10.34 -8.76
N LEU A 70 8.48 -9.29 -8.69
CA LEU A 70 7.06 -9.40 -8.33
C LEU A 70 6.30 -10.24 -9.36
N SER A 71 6.53 -10.02 -10.65
CA SER A 71 5.90 -10.80 -11.72
C SER A 71 6.30 -12.29 -11.69
N LYS A 72 7.56 -12.59 -11.39
CA LYS A 72 8.03 -13.98 -11.21
C LYS A 72 7.29 -14.65 -10.04
N LEU A 73 7.27 -13.99 -8.87
CA LEU A 73 6.68 -14.56 -7.66
C LEU A 73 5.16 -14.67 -7.73
N ALA A 74 4.48 -13.67 -8.31
CA ALA A 74 3.04 -13.70 -8.54
C ALA A 74 2.62 -14.92 -9.38
N ARG A 75 3.33 -15.20 -10.48
CA ARG A 75 3.11 -16.40 -11.31
C ARG A 75 3.44 -17.69 -10.56
N GLN A 76 4.58 -17.72 -9.87
CA GLN A 76 5.06 -18.90 -9.17
C GLN A 76 4.09 -19.38 -8.10
N PHE A 77 3.51 -18.43 -7.36
CA PHE A 77 2.61 -18.72 -6.25
C PHE A 77 1.13 -18.51 -6.58
N CYS A 78 0.80 -18.09 -7.80
CA CYS A 78 -0.56 -17.82 -8.26
C CYS A 78 -1.30 -16.82 -7.35
N VAL A 79 -0.64 -15.71 -6.96
CA VAL A 79 -1.13 -14.70 -6.02
C VAL A 79 -0.99 -13.29 -6.60
N ASN A 80 -1.97 -12.41 -6.32
CA ASN A 80 -1.85 -11.01 -6.66
C ASN A 80 -0.90 -10.30 -5.67
N ILE A 81 -0.14 -9.30 -6.14
CA ILE A 81 0.78 -8.56 -5.28
C ILE A 81 0.54 -7.06 -5.44
N VAL A 82 0.09 -6.41 -4.36
CA VAL A 82 0.20 -4.96 -4.20
C VAL A 82 1.61 -4.70 -3.68
N GLY A 83 2.50 -4.32 -4.58
CA GLY A 83 3.95 -4.39 -4.42
C GLY A 83 4.56 -3.37 -3.47
N GLY A 84 3.76 -2.75 -2.61
CA GLY A 84 4.25 -1.68 -1.76
C GLY A 84 4.71 -0.50 -2.60
N SER A 85 5.81 0.11 -2.20
CA SER A 85 6.48 1.02 -3.11
C SER A 85 8.00 0.88 -3.03
N VAL A 86 8.66 1.36 -4.08
CA VAL A 86 10.09 1.33 -4.24
C VAL A 86 10.60 2.68 -4.76
N ALA A 87 11.86 2.97 -4.46
CA ALA A 87 12.56 4.09 -5.09
C ALA A 87 12.91 3.69 -6.54
N VAL A 88 12.39 4.45 -7.49
CA VAL A 88 12.60 4.26 -8.94
C VAL A 88 13.32 5.45 -9.52
N ALA A 89 14.33 5.20 -10.36
CA ALA A 89 14.96 6.21 -11.20
C ALA A 89 14.38 6.12 -12.61
N ARG A 90 13.87 7.23 -13.16
CA ARG A 90 13.29 7.30 -14.50
C ARG A 90 13.46 8.71 -15.06
N ASP A 91 14.00 8.81 -16.29
CA ASP A 91 14.19 10.08 -17.00
C ASP A 91 14.92 11.18 -16.20
N GLY A 92 15.92 10.79 -15.40
CA GLY A 92 16.70 11.70 -14.56
C GLY A 92 16.01 12.17 -13.28
N HIS A 93 14.84 11.60 -12.97
CA HIS A 93 14.06 11.87 -11.76
C HIS A 93 13.93 10.61 -10.88
N TYR A 94 13.60 10.81 -9.60
CA TYR A 94 13.32 9.72 -8.67
C TYR A 94 11.86 9.75 -8.24
N TYR A 95 11.27 8.56 -8.10
CA TYR A 95 9.87 8.38 -7.73
C TYR A 95 9.75 7.40 -6.57
N ASN A 96 8.74 7.59 -5.74
CA ASN A 96 8.26 6.62 -4.78
C ASN A 96 7.09 5.89 -5.47
N GLU A 97 7.38 4.74 -6.11
CA GLU A 97 6.47 4.09 -7.06
C GLU A 97 5.89 2.80 -6.50
N MET A 98 4.56 2.66 -6.53
CA MET A 98 3.85 1.41 -6.27
C MET A 98 3.62 0.67 -7.57
N LEU A 99 4.00 -0.61 -7.59
CA LEU A 99 3.68 -1.54 -8.67
C LEU A 99 2.64 -2.55 -8.18
N VAL A 100 1.62 -2.80 -8.99
CA VAL A 100 0.62 -3.84 -8.72
C VAL A 100 0.65 -4.87 -9.82
N VAL A 101 0.79 -6.14 -9.47
CA VAL A 101 0.81 -7.25 -10.42
C VAL A 101 -0.26 -8.28 -10.08
N ASP A 102 -0.90 -8.85 -11.11
CA ASP A 102 -1.86 -9.92 -10.94
C ASP A 102 -1.17 -11.28 -10.74
N ARG A 103 -1.97 -12.30 -10.43
CA ARG A 103 -1.51 -13.68 -10.23
C ARG A 103 -0.92 -14.35 -11.49
N GLN A 104 -1.10 -13.75 -12.68
CA GLN A 104 -0.44 -14.11 -13.92
C GLN A 104 0.89 -13.38 -14.10
N GLY A 105 1.24 -12.49 -13.16
CA GLY A 105 2.44 -11.65 -13.19
C GLY A 105 2.37 -10.52 -14.20
N GLN A 106 1.17 -10.10 -14.59
CA GLN A 106 0.97 -8.94 -15.45
C GLN A 106 0.92 -7.67 -14.60
N LEU A 107 1.55 -6.61 -15.08
CA LEU A 107 1.48 -5.29 -14.44
C LEU A 107 0.10 -4.70 -14.66
N LEU A 108 -0.63 -4.45 -13.56
CA LEU A 108 -1.94 -3.83 -13.56
C LEU A 108 -1.88 -2.33 -13.35
N SER A 109 -0.94 -1.86 -12.52
CA SER A 109 -0.81 -0.44 -12.19
C SER A 109 0.61 -0.07 -11.83
N ARG A 110 0.98 1.16 -12.24
CA ARG A 110 2.13 1.94 -11.76
C ARG A 110 1.61 3.23 -11.15
N TYR A 111 2.01 3.54 -9.95
CA TYR A 111 1.58 4.74 -9.25
C TYR A 111 2.76 5.42 -8.57
N ASP A 112 3.11 6.59 -9.04
CA ASP A 112 4.05 7.49 -8.38
C ASP A 112 3.31 8.27 -7.29
N LYS A 113 3.83 8.23 -6.07
CA LYS A 113 3.24 8.90 -4.90
C LYS A 113 2.98 10.38 -5.17
N VAL A 114 1.76 10.82 -4.97
CA VAL A 114 1.33 12.20 -5.26
C VAL A 114 1.74 13.16 -4.14
N HIS A 115 1.58 12.76 -2.88
CA HIS A 115 1.86 13.62 -1.73
C HIS A 115 3.17 13.22 -1.03
N ARG A 116 4.19 14.05 -1.20
CA ARG A 116 5.53 13.83 -0.64
C ARG A 116 5.62 14.37 0.79
N PHE A 117 6.21 13.59 1.68
CA PHE A 117 6.29 13.93 3.10
C PHE A 117 7.55 14.76 3.42
N GLY A 118 7.41 16.09 3.49
CA GLY A 118 8.53 17.03 3.67
C GLY A 118 9.29 16.88 4.99
N LEU A 119 8.65 16.39 6.08
CA LEU A 119 9.36 16.14 7.34
C LEU A 119 10.40 15.01 7.27
N MET A 120 10.31 14.15 6.25
CA MET A 120 11.33 13.14 5.92
C MET A 120 12.11 13.53 4.65
N ALA A 121 12.09 14.81 4.27
CA ALA A 121 12.79 15.39 3.13
C ALA A 121 12.39 14.79 1.76
N GLU A 122 11.28 14.08 1.67
CA GLU A 122 10.84 13.41 0.43
C GLU A 122 10.62 14.41 -0.71
N ASP A 123 10.10 15.59 -0.40
CA ASP A 123 9.87 16.69 -1.34
C ASP A 123 11.13 17.24 -2.01
N ARG A 124 12.31 16.98 -1.43
CA ARG A 124 13.61 17.42 -1.96
C ARG A 124 14.22 16.46 -2.95
N TYR A 125 13.86 15.18 -2.89
CA TYR A 125 14.50 14.12 -3.66
C TYR A 125 13.55 13.39 -4.59
N ILE A 126 12.27 13.30 -4.24
CA ILE A 126 11.26 12.54 -4.97
C ILE A 126 10.40 13.48 -5.81
N THR A 127 10.15 13.12 -7.05
CA THR A 127 9.20 13.79 -7.94
C THR A 127 7.79 13.31 -7.61
N ALA A 128 6.83 14.24 -7.52
CA ALA A 128 5.43 13.90 -7.29
C ALA A 128 4.79 13.22 -8.51
N GLY A 129 3.95 12.22 -8.26
CA GLY A 129 3.07 11.66 -9.27
C GLY A 129 1.87 12.57 -9.57
N GLU A 130 1.16 12.26 -10.66
CA GLU A 130 0.01 13.05 -11.13
C GLU A 130 -1.19 12.19 -11.51
N THR A 131 -1.09 10.86 -11.36
CA THR A 131 -2.10 9.91 -11.80
C THR A 131 -2.81 9.23 -10.64
N GLU A 132 -4.06 8.81 -10.88
CA GLU A 132 -4.82 7.96 -9.96
C GLU A 132 -4.30 6.52 -9.98
N ASN A 133 -4.59 5.77 -8.92
CA ASN A 133 -4.18 4.38 -8.76
C ASN A 133 -5.40 3.49 -8.47
N VAL A 134 -6.24 3.32 -9.47
CA VAL A 134 -7.39 2.42 -9.43
C VAL A 134 -7.14 1.26 -10.39
N PHE A 135 -7.33 0.04 -9.93
CA PHE A 135 -7.07 -1.20 -10.66
C PHE A 135 -8.06 -2.28 -10.26
N GLU A 136 -8.02 -3.41 -10.94
CA GLU A 136 -8.91 -4.56 -10.68
C GLU A 136 -8.07 -5.78 -10.33
N LEU A 137 -8.43 -6.46 -9.23
CA LEU A 137 -7.87 -7.73 -8.79
C LEU A 137 -8.97 -8.78 -8.75
N ASP A 138 -8.88 -9.82 -9.59
CA ASP A 138 -9.85 -10.93 -9.65
C ASP A 138 -11.32 -10.47 -9.72
N GLY A 139 -11.60 -9.41 -10.48
CA GLY A 139 -12.93 -8.83 -10.62
C GLY A 139 -13.34 -7.87 -9.49
N THR A 140 -12.45 -7.58 -8.54
CA THR A 140 -12.66 -6.62 -7.47
C THR A 140 -11.98 -5.29 -7.82
N VAL A 141 -12.74 -4.22 -7.90
CA VAL A 141 -12.17 -2.88 -8.06
C VAL A 141 -11.49 -2.46 -6.76
N ALA A 142 -10.25 -2.06 -6.86
CA ALA A 142 -9.42 -1.61 -5.75
C ALA A 142 -8.65 -0.34 -6.09
N MET A 143 -8.14 0.32 -5.06
CA MET A 143 -7.23 1.46 -5.23
C MET A 143 -6.04 1.34 -4.28
N GLY A 144 -4.92 1.97 -4.65
CA GLY A 144 -3.72 2.02 -3.84
C GLY A 144 -3.33 3.45 -3.47
N ALA A 145 -2.81 3.63 -2.25
CA ALA A 145 -2.27 4.89 -1.75
C ALA A 145 -0.96 4.63 -0.99
N ILE A 146 -0.09 5.63 -0.94
CA ILE A 146 1.20 5.52 -0.27
C ILE A 146 1.26 6.51 0.90
N CYS A 147 1.31 5.97 2.11
CA CYS A 147 1.66 6.63 3.36
C CYS A 147 0.97 8.02 3.53
N TYR A 148 1.67 9.10 3.24
CA TYR A 148 1.21 10.47 3.40
C TYR A 148 -0.08 10.80 2.61
N ASP A 149 -0.36 10.07 1.51
CA ASP A 149 -1.59 10.23 0.72
C ASP A 149 -2.85 10.11 1.58
N ILE A 150 -2.83 9.30 2.66
CA ILE A 150 -4.00 9.12 3.53
C ILE A 150 -4.42 10.37 4.30
N ARG A 151 -3.57 11.41 4.37
CA ARG A 151 -3.92 12.69 4.97
C ARG A 151 -4.77 13.60 4.09
N PHE A 152 -4.94 13.24 2.83
CA PHE A 152 -5.64 14.03 1.81
C PHE A 152 -6.96 13.35 1.43
N PRO A 153 -8.05 13.64 2.16
CA PRO A 153 -9.36 13.03 1.89
C PRO A 153 -9.86 13.34 0.48
N GLU A 154 -9.52 14.49 -0.09
CA GLU A 154 -9.88 14.90 -1.44
C GLU A 154 -9.31 13.93 -2.48
N TRP A 155 -8.04 13.53 -2.31
CA TRP A 155 -7.36 12.60 -3.21
C TRP A 155 -7.94 11.19 -3.13
N LEU A 156 -8.17 10.70 -1.91
CA LEU A 156 -8.77 9.39 -1.69
C LEU A 156 -10.22 9.38 -2.20
N ARG A 157 -11.01 10.41 -1.91
CA ARG A 157 -12.40 10.53 -2.34
C ARG A 157 -12.54 10.60 -3.86
N LYS A 158 -11.64 11.31 -4.56
CA LYS A 158 -11.61 11.38 -6.00
C LYS A 158 -11.53 9.98 -6.63
N GLN A 159 -10.62 9.14 -6.12
CA GLN A 159 -10.44 7.77 -6.59
C GLN A 159 -11.57 6.85 -6.12
N ALA A 160 -12.04 7.01 -4.87
CA ALA A 160 -13.12 6.24 -4.29
C ALA A 160 -14.46 6.42 -5.05
N ALA A 161 -14.65 7.53 -5.74
CA ALA A 161 -15.79 7.76 -6.61
C ALA A 161 -15.87 6.80 -7.81
N ARG A 162 -14.78 6.06 -8.10
CA ARG A 162 -14.75 4.98 -9.11
C ARG A 162 -15.26 3.63 -8.57
N GLY A 163 -15.68 3.56 -7.31
CA GLY A 163 -16.34 2.42 -6.70
C GLY A 163 -15.43 1.33 -6.12
N PRO A 164 -14.16 1.59 -5.72
CA PRO A 164 -13.30 0.54 -5.16
C PRO A 164 -13.94 -0.05 -3.89
N GLN A 165 -13.82 -1.35 -3.75
CA GLN A 165 -14.25 -2.08 -2.57
C GLN A 165 -13.12 -2.22 -1.53
N VAL A 166 -11.87 -2.08 -1.98
CA VAL A 166 -10.66 -2.18 -1.14
C VAL A 166 -9.72 -1.02 -1.42
N ILE A 167 -9.21 -0.39 -0.36
CA ILE A 167 -8.17 0.62 -0.37
C ILE A 167 -6.90 0.00 0.24
N PHE A 168 -5.89 -0.24 -0.58
CA PHE A 168 -4.59 -0.69 -0.14
C PHE A 168 -3.70 0.50 0.21
N VAL A 169 -3.00 0.43 1.36
CA VAL A 169 -2.10 1.48 1.81
C VAL A 169 -0.76 0.88 2.20
N SER A 170 0.30 1.39 1.62
CA SER A 170 1.68 0.99 1.94
C SER A 170 2.43 2.13 2.60
N ALA A 171 3.09 1.87 3.75
CA ALA A 171 3.67 2.95 4.54
C ALA A 171 5.02 2.63 5.20
N GLU A 172 5.80 3.70 5.39
CA GLU A 172 6.84 3.90 6.39
C GLU A 172 6.37 5.00 7.38
N TRP A 173 5.44 4.67 8.26
CA TRP A 173 4.78 5.62 9.16
C TRP A 173 5.44 5.63 10.54
N PRO A 174 6.06 6.76 10.97
CA PRO A 174 6.79 6.83 12.24
C PRO A 174 5.90 6.66 13.48
N THR A 175 6.42 6.00 14.50
CA THR A 175 5.75 5.70 15.78
C THR A 175 5.20 6.95 16.47
N VAL A 176 5.87 8.09 16.37
CA VAL A 176 5.43 9.36 16.97
C VAL A 176 4.06 9.83 16.46
N ARG A 177 3.56 9.26 15.35
CA ARG A 177 2.26 9.57 14.75
C ARG A 177 1.36 8.35 14.64
N GLN A 178 1.55 7.35 15.50
CA GLN A 178 0.81 6.08 15.45
C GLN A 178 -0.70 6.28 15.69
N MET A 179 -1.09 7.23 16.55
CA MET A 179 -2.49 7.55 16.77
C MET A 179 -3.15 8.08 15.48
N GLN A 180 -2.48 8.98 14.75
CA GLN A 180 -2.99 9.52 13.49
C GLN A 180 -3.09 8.44 12.41
N TRP A 181 -2.13 7.52 12.33
CA TRP A 181 -2.18 6.35 11.45
C TRP A 181 -3.50 5.61 11.60
N ARG A 182 -3.81 5.19 12.80
CA ARG A 182 -5.02 4.43 13.11
C ARG A 182 -6.30 5.22 12.83
N LEU A 183 -6.40 6.45 13.32
CA LEU A 183 -7.60 7.28 13.18
C LEU A 183 -7.88 7.65 11.71
N LEU A 184 -6.85 8.01 10.97
CA LEU A 184 -7.00 8.35 9.55
C LEU A 184 -7.45 7.14 8.74
N LEU A 185 -6.85 5.96 8.93
CA LEU A 185 -7.25 4.75 8.20
C LEU A 185 -8.70 4.34 8.50
N GLN A 186 -9.13 4.44 9.77
CA GLN A 186 -10.54 4.20 10.11
C GLN A 186 -11.47 5.21 9.45
N ALA A 187 -11.10 6.50 9.43
CA ALA A 187 -11.87 7.52 8.72
C ALA A 187 -11.96 7.22 7.22
N ARG A 188 -10.86 6.80 6.57
CA ARG A 188 -10.85 6.46 5.14
C ARG A 188 -11.77 5.27 4.84
N ALA A 189 -11.80 4.26 5.72
CA ALA A 189 -12.71 3.12 5.57
C ALA A 189 -14.18 3.56 5.66
N ILE A 190 -14.52 4.34 6.68
CA ILE A 190 -15.90 4.80 6.95
C ILE A 190 -16.39 5.71 5.83
N GLU A 191 -15.65 6.77 5.52
CA GLU A 191 -16.10 7.80 4.57
C GLU A 191 -16.18 7.31 3.13
N ASN A 192 -15.34 6.31 2.75
CA ASN A 192 -15.34 5.73 1.42
C ASN A 192 -16.11 4.40 1.35
N GLN A 193 -16.62 3.92 2.48
CA GLN A 193 -17.41 2.69 2.57
C GLN A 193 -16.72 1.52 1.87
N ALA A 194 -15.43 1.33 2.19
CA ALA A 194 -14.56 0.33 1.61
C ALA A 194 -13.69 -0.31 2.69
N PHE A 195 -13.20 -1.53 2.45
CA PHE A 195 -12.14 -2.09 3.28
C PHE A 195 -10.87 -1.24 3.14
N VAL A 196 -10.12 -1.09 4.22
CA VAL A 196 -8.75 -0.56 4.21
C VAL A 196 -7.81 -1.66 4.64
N VAL A 197 -6.83 -1.96 3.79
CA VAL A 197 -5.75 -2.92 4.03
C VAL A 197 -4.45 -2.16 4.03
N ALA A 198 -3.91 -1.86 5.22
CA ALA A 198 -2.81 -0.94 5.39
C ALA A 198 -1.60 -1.62 6.05
N VAL A 199 -0.49 -1.68 5.34
CA VAL A 199 0.77 -2.21 5.84
C VAL A 199 1.72 -1.08 6.20
N ASN A 200 2.32 -1.17 7.40
CA ASN A 200 3.39 -0.30 7.86
C ASN A 200 4.63 -1.13 8.20
N ARG A 201 5.80 -0.61 7.92
CA ARG A 201 7.06 -1.23 8.38
C ARG A 201 7.23 -1.18 9.90
N VAL A 202 8.17 -1.98 10.39
CA VAL A 202 8.73 -1.91 11.76
C VAL A 202 10.22 -1.57 11.72
N GLY A 203 10.83 -1.47 12.91
CA GLY A 203 12.25 -1.19 13.09
C GLY A 203 12.57 0.28 13.09
N SER A 204 13.75 0.65 12.62
CA SER A 204 14.24 2.02 12.62
C SER A 204 15.04 2.35 11.36
N ASP A 205 15.14 3.62 11.06
CA ASP A 205 16.18 4.23 10.24
C ASP A 205 17.01 5.19 11.12
N PRO A 206 18.00 5.91 10.59
CA PRO A 206 18.82 6.80 11.42
C PRO A 206 18.04 7.87 12.19
N ASP A 207 16.88 8.29 11.69
CA ASP A 207 16.13 9.44 12.22
C ASP A 207 14.75 9.04 12.81
N ASN A 208 14.24 7.85 12.51
CA ASN A 208 12.87 7.45 12.83
C ASN A 208 12.77 6.06 13.45
N GLN A 209 11.72 5.89 14.27
CA GLN A 209 11.27 4.59 14.76
C GLN A 209 9.90 4.26 14.12
N PHE A 210 9.71 3.00 13.73
CA PHE A 210 8.50 2.51 13.08
C PHE A 210 7.87 1.39 13.90
N GLY A 211 6.63 1.59 14.31
CA GLY A 211 5.94 0.73 15.27
C GLY A 211 5.02 -0.33 14.65
N GLY A 212 5.05 -0.51 13.33
CA GLY A 212 4.14 -1.44 12.66
C GLY A 212 2.68 -1.03 12.83
N GLN A 213 1.90 -1.86 13.52
CA GLN A 213 0.44 -1.73 13.62
C GLN A 213 -0.21 -1.65 12.24
N SER A 214 0.22 -2.53 11.34
CA SER A 214 -0.51 -2.77 10.09
C SER A 214 -1.94 -3.17 10.41
N LEU A 215 -2.90 -2.68 9.63
CA LEU A 215 -4.33 -2.76 9.95
C LEU A 215 -5.14 -3.31 8.77
N VAL A 216 -6.15 -4.11 9.09
CA VAL A 216 -7.28 -4.38 8.20
C VAL A 216 -8.54 -3.83 8.86
N ILE A 217 -9.28 -3.00 8.13
CA ILE A 217 -10.44 -2.26 8.64
C ILE A 217 -11.61 -2.50 7.69
N ASN A 218 -12.79 -2.82 8.22
CA ASN A 218 -13.99 -3.01 7.43
C ASN A 218 -14.68 -1.68 7.05
N PRO A 219 -15.68 -1.66 6.15
CA PRO A 219 -16.38 -0.44 5.74
C PRO A 219 -17.09 0.34 6.85
N LEU A 220 -17.28 -0.28 8.03
CA LEU A 220 -17.85 0.36 9.23
C LEU A 220 -16.76 0.98 10.14
N GLY A 221 -15.48 0.90 9.75
CA GLY A 221 -14.37 1.42 10.54
C GLY A 221 -13.91 0.49 11.67
N GLN A 222 -14.41 -0.74 11.74
CA GLN A 222 -14.00 -1.73 12.73
C GLN A 222 -12.69 -2.38 12.31
N ILE A 223 -11.76 -2.53 13.25
CA ILE A 223 -10.47 -3.20 13.01
C ILE A 223 -10.72 -4.70 12.99
N VAL A 224 -10.49 -5.33 11.84
CA VAL A 224 -10.61 -6.77 11.61
C VAL A 224 -9.33 -7.50 12.02
N ALA A 225 -8.18 -6.90 11.72
CA ALA A 225 -6.87 -7.42 12.11
C ALA A 225 -5.90 -6.27 12.39
N ILE A 226 -4.96 -6.49 13.31
CA ILE A 226 -3.92 -5.53 13.66
C ILE A 226 -2.60 -6.24 13.95
N GLY A 227 -1.50 -5.73 13.41
CA GLY A 227 -0.15 -6.18 13.73
C GLY A 227 0.38 -5.59 15.03
N GLY A 228 1.33 -6.29 15.64
CA GLY A 228 2.12 -5.79 16.76
C GLY A 228 3.27 -4.89 16.31
N ALA A 229 4.28 -4.75 17.19
CA ALA A 229 5.46 -3.90 16.95
C ALA A 229 6.67 -4.66 16.34
N HIS A 230 6.47 -5.90 15.91
CA HIS A 230 7.54 -6.75 15.37
C HIS A 230 7.27 -7.13 13.90
N ALA A 231 8.31 -7.55 13.20
CA ALA A 231 8.18 -8.11 11.86
C ALA A 231 7.30 -9.37 11.89
N GLN A 232 6.24 -9.38 11.08
CA GLN A 232 5.27 -10.48 11.02
C GLN A 232 4.42 -10.42 9.75
N LEU A 233 3.77 -11.52 9.43
CA LEU A 233 2.67 -11.55 8.48
C LEU A 233 1.35 -11.41 9.25
N ILE A 234 0.48 -10.53 8.79
CA ILE A 234 -0.89 -10.36 9.29
C ILE A 234 -1.82 -10.82 8.18
N THR A 235 -2.70 -11.78 8.47
CA THR A 235 -3.68 -12.27 7.50
C THR A 235 -5.10 -11.91 7.93
N ALA A 236 -5.97 -11.68 6.96
CA ALA A 236 -7.39 -11.45 7.20
C ALA A 236 -8.22 -11.88 6.00
N GLU A 237 -9.46 -12.26 6.25
CA GLU A 237 -10.49 -12.45 5.23
C GLU A 237 -11.36 -11.19 5.15
N LEU A 238 -11.57 -10.68 3.95
CA LEU A 238 -12.49 -9.58 3.64
C LEU A 238 -13.77 -10.17 3.07
N ASP A 239 -14.89 -10.00 3.74
CA ASP A 239 -16.23 -10.27 3.20
C ASP A 239 -16.69 -9.02 2.42
N LEU A 240 -16.44 -9.02 1.11
CA LEU A 240 -16.70 -7.87 0.24
C LEU A 240 -18.19 -7.55 0.10
N THR A 241 -19.09 -8.45 0.46
CA THR A 241 -20.53 -8.18 0.48
C THR A 241 -20.91 -7.08 1.46
N GLN A 242 -20.10 -6.87 2.51
CA GLN A 242 -20.29 -5.77 3.46
C GLN A 242 -20.22 -4.38 2.81
N VAL A 243 -19.45 -4.24 1.74
CA VAL A 243 -19.36 -2.96 1.01
C VAL A 243 -20.69 -2.57 0.42
N ASP A 244 -21.34 -3.51 -0.29
CA ASP A 244 -22.65 -3.27 -0.91
C ASP A 244 -23.74 -3.07 0.15
N GLN A 245 -23.68 -3.82 1.25
CA GLN A 245 -24.60 -3.65 2.38
C GLN A 245 -24.51 -2.26 3.00
N VAL A 246 -23.30 -1.77 3.28
CA VAL A 246 -23.09 -0.45 3.89
C VAL A 246 -23.49 0.66 2.93
N ARG A 247 -23.13 0.56 1.65
CA ARG A 247 -23.50 1.54 0.61
C ARG A 247 -25.01 1.57 0.38
N GLY A 248 -25.68 0.43 0.43
CA GLY A 248 -27.14 0.34 0.31
C GLY A 248 -27.90 0.92 1.52
N GLN A 249 -27.30 0.89 2.72
CA GLN A 249 -27.89 1.45 3.93
C GLN A 249 -27.70 2.97 4.03
N ILE A 250 -26.52 3.48 3.64
CA ILE A 250 -26.16 4.90 3.67
C ILE A 250 -25.51 5.25 2.33
N PRO A 251 -26.29 5.77 1.35
CA PRO A 251 -25.81 5.95 -0.02
C PRO A 251 -24.95 7.22 -0.18
N VAL A 252 -23.83 7.29 0.54
CA VAL A 252 -22.94 8.47 0.61
C VAL A 252 -22.51 8.95 -0.78
N PHE A 253 -22.22 8.03 -1.71
CA PHE A 253 -21.75 8.41 -3.05
C PHE A 253 -22.86 8.99 -3.92
N GLU A 254 -24.12 8.58 -3.72
CA GLU A 254 -25.30 9.12 -4.42
C GLU A 254 -25.70 10.49 -3.85
N ASP A 255 -25.52 10.68 -2.53
CA ASP A 255 -25.86 11.91 -1.82
C ASP A 255 -24.81 13.02 -1.99
N ARG A 256 -23.67 12.73 -2.66
CA ARG A 256 -22.63 13.74 -2.93
C ARG A 256 -23.17 14.88 -3.80
N ARG A 257 -22.63 16.07 -3.56
CA ARG A 257 -22.91 17.28 -4.31
C ARG A 257 -21.64 17.76 -5.06
N PRO A 258 -21.13 17.01 -6.09
CA PRO A 258 -19.85 17.32 -6.75
C PRO A 258 -19.80 18.74 -7.35
N GLU A 259 -20.95 19.33 -7.64
CA GLU A 259 -21.05 20.70 -8.13
C GLU A 259 -20.68 21.77 -7.10
N LEU A 260 -20.52 21.39 -5.84
CA LEU A 260 -20.16 22.30 -4.75
C LEU A 260 -18.70 22.19 -4.29
N TYR A 261 -17.97 21.15 -4.74
CA TYR A 261 -16.59 20.86 -4.32
C TYR A 261 -15.79 20.07 -5.35
#